data_44165c3a66673acd99f295a79deedd8c
#
_entry.id   44165c3a66673acd99f295a79deedd8c
#
_cell.length_a   1.000
_cell.length_b   1.000
_cell.length_c   1.000
_cell.angle_alpha   90.00
_cell.angle_beta   90.00
_cell.angle_gamma   90.00
#
_symmetry.space_group_name_H-M   'P 1'
#
loop_
_entity.id
_entity.type
_entity.pdbx_description
1 polymer ?
#
loop_
_entity_poly.entity_id
_entity_poly.type
_entity_poly.pdbx_seq_one_letter_code
_entity_poly.pdbx_strand_id
1 'polypeptide(L)'
;MPFRQRLSLFALLACLHHGAEAARPMVTDDARITDPQACQLETWAYLHEHNTHELWALPACNPGGNFEMTLGGALSRFDGAAQSGAVVVEGKTLFKPLETNGWGLGLAAGYATQTGRGQSGGPYFYLPGSLSLADDRVVLHANLGATYFGDTRETRMTWGLGSETAATRHLYIIAEVFGLDTGRPFLQGGVRYWLIPGHLQVDTTVGSNLADMHGERWLSIGLRFITPPIF
;
A
#
# COMPACT_ATOMS: atom_id res chain seq x y z
N MET A 1 -62.85 -0.95 -19.13
CA MET A 1 -61.80 0.09 -19.04
C MET A 1 -60.63 -0.48 -18.24
N PRO A 2 -59.49 -0.77 -18.81
CA PRO A 2 -58.38 -1.32 -18.06
C PRO A 2 -57.46 -0.21 -17.52
N PHE A 3 -57.23 -0.27 -16.24
CA PHE A 3 -56.31 0.56 -15.47
C PHE A 3 -54.86 0.25 -15.85
N ARG A 4 -54.22 1.15 -16.60
CA ARG A 4 -52.78 1.02 -16.91
C ARG A 4 -51.97 1.43 -15.69
N GLN A 5 -51.46 0.46 -14.95
CA GLN A 5 -50.40 0.66 -13.98
C GLN A 5 -49.13 1.06 -14.71
N ARG A 6 -48.72 2.32 -14.57
CA ARG A 6 -47.40 2.78 -14.95
C ARG A 6 -46.41 2.29 -13.87
N LEU A 7 -45.69 1.25 -14.19
CA LEU A 7 -44.50 0.85 -13.40
C LEU A 7 -43.41 1.88 -13.70
N SER A 8 -43.23 2.81 -12.79
CA SER A 8 -42.08 3.71 -12.79
C SER A 8 -40.86 2.90 -12.38
N LEU A 9 -40.08 2.52 -13.38
CA LEU A 9 -38.77 1.91 -13.17
C LEU A 9 -37.81 3.01 -12.67
N PHE A 10 -37.72 3.19 -11.36
CA PHE A 10 -36.66 3.96 -10.75
C PHE A 10 -35.37 3.13 -10.93
N ALA A 11 -34.63 3.41 -11.99
CA ALA A 11 -33.27 2.99 -12.13
C ALA A 11 -32.46 3.69 -11.04
N LEU A 12 -32.22 3.00 -9.93
CA LEU A 12 -31.23 3.36 -8.94
C LEU A 12 -29.87 3.29 -9.62
N LEU A 13 -29.42 4.38 -10.24
CA LEU A 13 -28.01 4.56 -10.55
C LEU A 13 -27.27 4.68 -9.21
N ALA A 14 -26.92 3.56 -8.63
CA ALA A 14 -25.85 3.53 -7.65
C ALA A 14 -24.58 3.93 -8.41
N CYS A 15 -24.20 5.20 -8.31
CA CYS A 15 -22.86 5.65 -8.62
C CYS A 15 -21.91 4.94 -7.64
N LEU A 16 -21.48 3.75 -8.03
CA LEU A 16 -20.35 3.09 -7.39
C LEU A 16 -19.13 3.92 -7.75
N HIS A 17 -18.75 4.81 -6.86
CA HIS A 17 -17.46 5.46 -6.91
C HIS A 17 -16.42 4.36 -6.63
N HIS A 18 -15.95 3.74 -7.68
CA HIS A 18 -14.80 2.85 -7.61
C HIS A 18 -13.58 3.77 -7.57
N GLY A 19 -13.24 4.25 -6.37
CA GLY A 19 -11.91 4.81 -6.15
C GLY A 19 -10.91 3.69 -6.43
N ALA A 20 -10.01 3.86 -7.39
CA ALA A 20 -8.84 3.01 -7.49
C ALA A 20 -7.97 3.33 -6.27
N GLU A 21 -7.89 2.42 -5.31
CA GLU A 21 -7.10 2.58 -4.10
C GLU A 21 -5.73 1.97 -4.35
N ALA A 22 -4.68 2.81 -4.37
CA ALA A 22 -3.32 2.34 -4.28
C ALA A 22 -3.01 2.02 -2.83
N ALA A 23 -2.72 0.82 -2.59
CA ALA A 23 -2.21 0.28 -1.35
C ALA A 23 -1.40 -0.94 -1.76
N ARG A 24 -0.88 -1.68 -0.77
CA ARG A 24 -0.24 -2.95 -1.10
C ARG A 24 -0.65 -3.51 -2.48
N PRO A 25 0.28 -4.05 -3.25
CA PRO A 25 1.61 -4.57 -2.84
C PRO A 25 2.78 -3.60 -3.07
N MET A 26 2.53 -2.34 -3.33
CA MET A 26 3.60 -1.37 -3.58
C MET A 26 4.24 -0.87 -2.29
N VAL A 27 5.53 -0.53 -2.35
CA VAL A 27 6.27 0.22 -1.33
C VAL A 27 5.97 1.71 -1.46
N THR A 28 5.75 2.17 -2.71
CA THR A 28 5.31 3.53 -3.00
C THR A 28 3.85 3.66 -2.61
N ASP A 29 3.58 4.41 -1.56
CA ASP A 29 2.23 4.62 -1.02
C ASP A 29 1.43 5.64 -1.84
N ASP A 30 0.13 5.63 -1.68
CA ASP A 30 -0.80 6.50 -2.39
C ASP A 30 -1.27 7.70 -1.53
N ALA A 31 -1.92 8.67 -2.16
CA ALA A 31 -2.57 9.79 -1.48
C ALA A 31 -4.04 9.47 -1.13
N ARG A 32 -4.26 8.33 -0.46
CA ARG A 32 -5.56 7.89 0.07
C ARG A 32 -5.42 7.39 1.50
N ILE A 33 -6.50 7.39 2.23
CA ILE A 33 -6.66 6.76 3.55
C ILE A 33 -7.97 5.98 3.54
N THR A 34 -8.11 5.05 4.46
CA THR A 34 -9.36 4.32 4.68
C THR A 34 -10.53 5.29 4.93
N ASP A 35 -11.72 4.93 4.49
CA ASP A 35 -12.93 5.73 4.71
C ASP A 35 -13.13 6.02 6.21
N PRO A 36 -13.77 7.16 6.56
CA PRO A 36 -14.07 7.46 7.95
C PRO A 36 -14.83 6.33 8.64
N GLN A 37 -14.39 5.99 9.85
CA GLN A 37 -14.95 4.92 10.69
C GLN A 37 -14.72 3.49 10.13
N ALA A 38 -13.93 3.32 9.07
CA ALA A 38 -13.55 2.04 8.55
C ALA A 38 -12.12 1.65 8.96
N CYS A 39 -11.83 0.37 8.85
CA CYS A 39 -10.50 -0.19 9.03
C CYS A 39 -10.10 -1.00 7.80
N GLN A 40 -8.81 -1.18 7.63
CA GLN A 40 -8.23 -2.13 6.69
C GLN A 40 -7.23 -3.04 7.37
N LEU A 41 -7.03 -4.21 6.80
CA LEU A 41 -5.92 -5.10 7.13
C LEU A 41 -5.16 -5.43 5.85
N GLU A 42 -3.91 -5.07 5.82
CA GLU A 42 -2.97 -5.51 4.80
C GLU A 42 -2.07 -6.59 5.38
N THR A 43 -1.99 -7.73 4.72
CA THR A 43 -1.10 -8.82 5.13
C THR A 43 -0.45 -9.45 3.91
N TRP A 44 0.80 -9.84 4.07
CA TRP A 44 1.56 -10.44 2.96
C TRP A 44 2.74 -11.26 3.43
N ALA A 45 3.17 -12.16 2.57
CA ALA A 45 4.42 -12.88 2.70
C ALA A 45 5.41 -12.40 1.64
N TYR A 46 6.66 -12.15 2.05
CA TYR A 46 7.81 -12.08 1.16
C TYR A 46 8.56 -13.40 1.20
N LEU A 47 8.84 -13.90 0.02
CA LEU A 47 9.67 -15.09 -0.21
C LEU A 47 10.94 -14.62 -0.91
N HIS A 48 12.01 -14.46 -0.14
CA HIS A 48 13.33 -14.07 -0.66
C HIS A 48 14.15 -15.31 -1.04
N GLU A 49 15.23 -15.08 -1.75
CA GLU A 49 16.24 -16.11 -1.95
C GLU A 49 16.86 -16.58 -0.62
N HIS A 50 17.57 -17.68 -0.63
CA HIS A 50 18.26 -18.26 0.55
C HIS A 50 17.31 -18.57 1.72
N ASN A 51 16.10 -19.06 1.42
CA ASN A 51 15.11 -19.51 2.42
C ASN A 51 14.78 -18.45 3.50
N THR A 52 14.80 -17.19 3.10
CA THR A 52 14.38 -16.05 3.94
C THR A 52 12.92 -15.73 3.66
N HIS A 53 12.12 -15.65 4.70
CA HIS A 53 10.68 -15.38 4.61
C HIS A 53 10.29 -14.30 5.59
N GLU A 54 9.39 -13.41 5.17
CA GLU A 54 8.76 -12.42 6.03
C GLU A 54 7.24 -12.55 5.94
N LEU A 55 6.58 -12.43 7.07
CA LEU A 55 5.13 -12.33 7.14
C LEU A 55 4.77 -11.01 7.82
N TRP A 56 4.07 -10.17 7.11
CA TRP A 56 3.63 -8.85 7.54
C TRP A 56 2.14 -8.80 7.82
N ALA A 57 1.73 -7.98 8.78
CA ALA A 57 0.35 -7.61 9.02
C ALA A 57 0.29 -6.16 9.51
N LEU A 58 -0.40 -5.30 8.77
CA LEU A 58 -0.57 -3.88 9.04
C LEU A 58 -2.07 -3.54 9.09
N PRO A 59 -2.74 -3.73 10.23
CA PRO A 59 -4.06 -3.15 10.46
C PRO A 59 -3.95 -1.63 10.53
N ALA A 60 -4.87 -0.95 9.84
CA ALA A 60 -5.01 0.50 9.88
C ALA A 60 -6.48 0.89 10.01
N CYS A 61 -6.77 1.95 10.74
CA CYS A 61 -8.13 2.45 10.95
C CYS A 61 -8.18 3.96 10.84
N ASN A 62 -9.26 4.47 10.28
CA ASN A 62 -9.60 5.89 10.29
C ASN A 62 -10.68 6.12 11.35
N PRO A 63 -10.36 6.61 12.56
CA PRO A 63 -11.33 6.80 13.63
C PRO A 63 -12.37 7.90 13.33
N GLY A 64 -12.11 8.68 12.30
CA GLY A 64 -13.00 9.73 11.81
C GLY A 64 -12.22 10.88 11.18
N GLY A 65 -12.76 11.43 10.09
CA GLY A 65 -12.18 12.57 9.39
C GLY A 65 -11.01 12.22 8.49
N ASN A 66 -9.95 12.99 8.56
CA ASN A 66 -8.81 12.94 7.63
C ASN A 66 -7.54 12.42 8.33
N PHE A 67 -7.66 11.29 9.02
CA PHE A 67 -6.54 10.68 9.72
C PHE A 67 -6.67 9.16 9.79
N GLU A 68 -5.66 8.45 9.32
CA GLU A 68 -5.54 7.00 9.44
C GLU A 68 -4.39 6.66 10.39
N MET A 69 -4.58 5.67 11.24
CA MET A 69 -3.56 5.14 12.14
C MET A 69 -3.31 3.67 11.85
N THR A 70 -2.05 3.33 11.65
CA THR A 70 -1.56 1.97 11.44
C THR A 70 -0.76 1.52 12.65
N LEU A 71 -1.02 0.30 13.11
CA LEU A 71 -0.22 -0.39 14.12
C LEU A 71 -0.06 -1.83 13.70
N GLY A 72 1.15 -2.27 13.42
CA GLY A 72 1.38 -3.64 13.00
C GLY A 72 2.85 -4.02 12.97
N GLY A 73 3.22 -4.97 12.12
CA GLY A 73 4.60 -5.40 12.05
C GLY A 73 4.81 -6.66 11.23
N ALA A 74 5.97 -7.27 11.41
CA ALA A 74 6.39 -8.46 10.70
C ALA A 74 7.01 -9.50 11.61
N LEU A 75 6.99 -10.74 11.13
CA LEU A 75 7.81 -11.84 11.59
C LEU A 75 8.72 -12.26 10.43
N SER A 76 10.01 -12.29 10.67
CA SER A 76 11.01 -12.66 9.67
C SER A 76 11.77 -13.90 10.13
N ARG A 77 12.01 -14.81 9.19
CA ARG A 77 12.83 -15.99 9.38
C ARG A 77 13.93 -16.01 8.35
N PHE A 78 15.16 -16.04 8.81
CA PHE A 78 16.36 -16.14 7.99
C PHE A 78 16.92 -17.56 8.07
N ASP A 79 17.58 -18.04 7.03
CA ASP A 79 18.09 -19.40 6.87
C ASP A 79 18.74 -19.94 8.16
N GLY A 80 18.04 -20.84 8.88
CA GLY A 80 18.48 -21.43 10.13
C GLY A 80 18.68 -20.49 11.33
N ALA A 81 18.47 -19.19 11.18
CA ALA A 81 18.65 -18.19 12.23
C ALA A 81 17.40 -18.06 13.14
N ALA A 82 17.60 -17.40 14.28
CA ALA A 82 16.50 -17.07 15.17
C ALA A 82 15.49 -16.12 14.48
N GLN A 83 14.22 -16.34 14.76
CA GLN A 83 13.15 -15.48 14.31
C GLN A 83 13.38 -14.04 14.82
N SER A 84 13.26 -13.07 13.92
CA SER A 84 13.20 -11.65 14.24
C SER A 84 11.82 -11.10 13.93
N GLY A 85 11.52 -9.90 14.37
CA GLY A 85 10.27 -9.23 14.07
C GLY A 85 10.49 -7.75 13.79
N ALA A 86 9.43 -7.10 13.31
CA ALA A 86 9.36 -5.65 13.20
C ALA A 86 8.05 -5.16 13.82
N VAL A 87 8.06 -3.94 14.36
CA VAL A 87 6.86 -3.25 14.82
C VAL A 87 6.83 -1.89 14.15
N VAL A 88 5.65 -1.52 13.66
CA VAL A 88 5.39 -0.26 12.96
C VAL A 88 4.22 0.44 13.62
N VAL A 89 4.39 1.74 13.88
CA VAL A 89 3.32 2.68 14.24
C VAL A 89 3.39 3.83 13.27
N GLU A 90 2.28 4.12 12.59
CA GLU A 90 2.22 5.19 11.60
C GLU A 90 0.91 5.96 11.71
N GLY A 91 0.96 7.26 11.43
CA GLY A 91 -0.19 8.11 11.18
C GLY A 91 -0.10 8.73 9.80
N LYS A 92 -1.23 8.74 9.07
CA LYS A 92 -1.34 9.30 7.72
C LYS A 92 -2.51 10.28 7.64
N THR A 93 -2.30 11.41 6.97
CA THR A 93 -3.31 12.43 6.70
C THR A 93 -3.18 12.96 5.28
N LEU A 94 -4.27 13.48 4.73
CA LEU A 94 -4.28 14.01 3.37
C LEU A 94 -4.41 15.54 3.39
N PHE A 95 -3.50 16.22 2.70
CA PHE A 95 -3.66 17.66 2.41
C PHE A 95 -4.69 17.86 1.30
N LYS A 96 -4.71 16.95 0.34
CA LYS A 96 -5.67 16.89 -0.75
C LYS A 96 -5.95 15.42 -1.07
N PRO A 97 -7.20 14.94 -0.92
CA PRO A 97 -7.61 13.62 -1.37
C PRO A 97 -7.43 13.46 -2.89
N LEU A 98 -7.09 12.27 -3.32
CA LEU A 98 -7.04 11.93 -4.74
C LEU A 98 -8.47 11.89 -5.32
N GLU A 99 -8.66 12.60 -6.41
CA GLU A 99 -9.90 12.63 -7.18
C GLU A 99 -9.69 11.97 -8.54
N THR A 100 -10.74 11.44 -9.14
CA THR A 100 -10.71 10.90 -10.51
C THR A 100 -10.26 12.00 -11.50
N ASN A 101 -9.30 11.67 -12.37
CA ASN A 101 -8.64 12.61 -13.28
C ASN A 101 -8.01 13.82 -12.56
N GLY A 102 -7.67 13.66 -11.31
CA GLY A 102 -7.09 14.69 -10.45
C GLY A 102 -5.81 14.21 -9.78
N TRP A 103 -5.38 14.95 -8.77
CA TRP A 103 -4.21 14.61 -7.98
C TRP A 103 -4.52 14.67 -6.49
N GLY A 104 -3.76 13.92 -5.72
CA GLY A 104 -3.80 13.91 -4.27
C GLY A 104 -2.42 14.07 -3.67
N LEU A 105 -2.36 14.53 -2.42
CA LEU A 105 -1.14 14.69 -1.64
C LEU A 105 -1.43 14.46 -0.16
N GLY A 106 -0.54 13.73 0.51
CA GLY A 106 -0.65 13.48 1.95
C GLY A 106 0.68 13.62 2.67
N LEU A 107 0.63 13.27 3.93
CA LEU A 107 1.77 13.10 4.82
C LEU A 107 1.56 11.85 5.64
N ALA A 108 2.55 10.99 5.66
CA ALA A 108 2.66 9.89 6.60
C ALA A 108 3.91 10.06 7.47
N ALA A 109 3.79 9.73 8.74
CA ALA A 109 4.91 9.74 9.67
C ALA A 109 4.74 8.62 10.70
N GLY A 110 5.85 7.97 11.05
CA GLY A 110 5.80 6.82 11.93
C GLY A 110 7.13 6.51 12.58
N TYR A 111 7.11 5.39 13.26
CA TYR A 111 8.28 4.76 13.86
C TYR A 111 8.27 3.28 13.54
N ALA A 112 9.36 2.77 13.03
CA ALA A 112 9.56 1.35 12.79
C ALA A 112 10.74 0.84 13.61
N THR A 113 10.62 -0.33 14.21
CA THR A 113 11.70 -0.96 14.97
C THR A 113 11.78 -2.44 14.64
N GLN A 114 12.99 -2.97 14.63
CA GLN A 114 13.23 -4.41 14.55
C GLN A 114 13.40 -4.98 15.96
N THR A 115 12.85 -6.16 16.19
CA THR A 115 12.96 -6.91 17.44
C THR A 115 13.92 -8.08 17.23
N GLY A 116 14.79 -8.37 18.22
CA GLY A 116 15.78 -9.45 18.14
C GLY A 116 17.21 -8.95 18.37
N ARG A 117 18.20 -9.74 17.93
CA ARG A 117 19.62 -9.35 18.06
C ARG A 117 19.92 -8.18 17.11
N GLY A 118 20.50 -7.10 17.65
CA GLY A 118 20.81 -5.90 16.89
C GLY A 118 19.58 -5.01 16.68
N GLN A 119 18.74 -4.86 17.72
CA GLN A 119 17.58 -3.97 17.69
C GLN A 119 17.94 -2.61 17.08
N SER A 120 17.34 -2.32 15.96
CA SER A 120 17.47 -1.03 15.33
C SER A 120 16.07 -0.53 14.97
N GLY A 121 15.88 0.76 15.08
CA GLY A 121 14.62 1.38 14.74
C GLY A 121 14.80 2.88 14.62
N GLY A 122 13.81 3.54 14.04
CA GLY A 122 13.86 4.97 13.91
C GLY A 122 12.57 5.57 13.39
N PRO A 123 12.42 6.87 13.58
CA PRO A 123 11.34 7.62 12.96
C PRO A 123 11.52 7.72 11.45
N TYR A 124 10.40 7.80 10.76
CA TYR A 124 10.35 8.09 9.33
C TYR A 124 9.17 9.00 9.01
N PHE A 125 9.25 9.65 7.87
CA PHE A 125 8.13 10.34 7.26
C PHE A 125 8.24 10.30 5.74
N TYR A 126 7.11 10.44 5.05
CA TYR A 126 7.07 10.61 3.61
C TYR A 126 5.82 11.39 3.17
N LEU A 127 5.91 11.96 1.98
CA LEU A 127 4.84 12.68 1.30
C LEU A 127 4.35 11.80 0.14
N PRO A 128 3.21 11.11 0.27
CA PRO A 128 2.61 10.39 -0.82
C PRO A 128 1.86 11.35 -1.74
N GLY A 129 2.25 11.36 -3.01
CA GLY A 129 1.55 12.06 -4.09
C GLY A 129 0.98 11.07 -5.07
N SER A 130 -0.23 11.33 -5.57
CA SER A 130 -0.88 10.49 -6.57
C SER A 130 -1.53 11.34 -7.67
N LEU A 131 -1.54 10.82 -8.89
CA LEU A 131 -2.16 11.42 -10.07
C LEU A 131 -3.02 10.39 -10.79
N SER A 132 -4.33 10.63 -10.85
CA SER A 132 -5.28 9.82 -11.61
C SER A 132 -5.45 10.34 -13.02
N LEU A 133 -5.48 9.44 -13.99
CA LEU A 133 -5.61 9.69 -15.41
C LEU A 133 -6.61 8.70 -16.05
N ALA A 134 -7.25 9.14 -17.12
CA ALA A 134 -8.13 8.31 -17.96
C ALA A 134 -9.24 7.61 -17.15
N ASP A 135 -9.94 8.36 -16.30
CA ASP A 135 -11.02 7.88 -15.42
C ASP A 135 -10.55 6.74 -14.49
N ASP A 136 -9.46 7.01 -13.74
CA ASP A 136 -8.80 6.09 -12.82
C ASP A 136 -8.22 4.81 -13.47
N ARG A 137 -8.15 4.76 -14.80
CA ARG A 137 -7.54 3.62 -15.49
C ARG A 137 -6.03 3.54 -15.33
N VAL A 138 -5.39 4.68 -15.13
CA VAL A 138 -3.96 4.79 -14.81
C VAL A 138 -3.82 5.71 -13.60
N VAL A 139 -3.19 5.23 -12.56
CA VAL A 139 -2.84 6.05 -11.39
C VAL A 139 -1.33 5.97 -11.20
N LEU A 140 -0.71 7.13 -11.12
CA LEU A 140 0.72 7.27 -10.86
C LEU A 140 0.91 7.71 -9.41
N HIS A 141 1.94 7.18 -8.77
CA HIS A 141 2.30 7.48 -7.39
C HIS A 141 3.75 7.94 -7.30
N ALA A 142 4.02 8.86 -6.39
CA ALA A 142 5.36 9.32 -6.08
C ALA A 142 5.49 9.57 -4.57
N ASN A 143 6.51 9.03 -3.95
CA ASN A 143 6.84 9.27 -2.55
C ASN A 143 8.20 9.94 -2.43
N LEU A 144 8.29 10.89 -1.52
CA LEU A 144 9.56 11.49 -1.09
C LEU A 144 9.54 11.61 0.42
N GLY A 145 10.57 11.10 1.09
CA GLY A 145 10.63 11.08 2.53
C GLY A 145 12.02 10.95 3.09
N ALA A 146 12.10 10.63 4.38
CA ALA A 146 13.34 10.32 5.07
C ALA A 146 13.09 9.30 6.17
N THR A 147 14.08 8.45 6.41
CA THR A 147 14.10 7.45 7.46
C THR A 147 15.40 7.57 8.25
N TYR A 148 15.29 7.58 9.57
CA TYR A 148 16.44 7.47 10.47
C TYR A 148 16.71 5.99 10.76
N PHE A 149 17.92 5.54 10.50
CA PHE A 149 18.41 4.20 10.81
C PHE A 149 19.19 4.21 12.13
N GLY A 150 18.62 3.63 13.16
CA GLY A 150 19.18 3.66 14.51
C GLY A 150 20.49 2.88 14.68
N ASP A 151 20.73 1.86 13.85
CA ASP A 151 21.95 1.05 13.83
C ASP A 151 23.15 1.84 13.30
N THR A 152 23.01 2.52 12.20
CA THR A 152 24.06 3.36 11.58
C THR A 152 24.05 4.80 12.11
N ARG A 153 22.97 5.21 12.79
CA ARG A 153 22.71 6.60 13.24
C ARG A 153 22.69 7.59 12.09
N GLU A 154 22.17 7.17 10.97
CA GLU A 154 22.11 7.97 9.75
C GLU A 154 20.66 8.25 9.36
N THR A 155 20.44 9.44 8.81
CA THR A 155 19.18 9.75 8.11
C THR A 155 19.40 9.61 6.62
N ARG A 156 18.54 8.86 5.95
CA ARG A 156 18.56 8.67 4.50
C ARG A 156 17.26 9.19 3.90
N MET A 157 17.37 9.84 2.73
CA MET A 157 16.18 10.17 1.96
C MET A 157 15.64 8.90 1.30
N THR A 158 14.33 8.77 1.30
CA THR A 158 13.58 7.69 0.64
C THR A 158 12.80 8.26 -0.52
N TRP A 159 12.68 7.50 -1.59
CA TRP A 159 11.89 7.88 -2.75
C TRP A 159 11.24 6.67 -3.41
N GLY A 160 10.13 6.88 -4.09
CA GLY A 160 9.45 5.85 -4.86
C GLY A 160 8.64 6.48 -5.99
N LEU A 161 8.54 5.74 -7.10
CA LEU A 161 7.66 6.05 -8.22
C LEU A 161 6.93 4.78 -8.60
N GLY A 162 5.62 4.82 -8.63
CA GLY A 162 4.78 3.67 -8.90
C GLY A 162 3.66 3.98 -9.89
N SER A 163 3.11 2.92 -10.46
CA SER A 163 1.94 3.00 -11.34
C SER A 163 1.01 1.82 -11.13
N GLU A 164 -0.27 2.12 -11.22
CA GLU A 164 -1.36 1.14 -11.29
C GLU A 164 -2.11 1.34 -12.60
N THR A 165 -2.31 0.27 -13.35
CA THR A 165 -3.05 0.30 -14.61
C THR A 165 -4.16 -0.72 -14.58
N ALA A 166 -5.41 -0.28 -14.70
CA ALA A 166 -6.57 -1.14 -14.79
C ALA A 166 -6.58 -1.89 -16.13
N ALA A 167 -6.26 -3.17 -16.12
CA ALA A 167 -6.39 -4.05 -17.28
C ALA A 167 -7.85 -4.49 -17.49
N THR A 168 -8.58 -4.70 -16.38
CA THR A 168 -10.03 -4.95 -16.37
C THR A 168 -10.66 -4.24 -15.17
N ARG A 169 -11.96 -4.44 -14.91
CA ARG A 169 -12.63 -3.91 -13.72
C ARG A 169 -12.12 -4.49 -12.40
N HIS A 170 -11.47 -5.64 -12.44
CA HIS A 170 -10.99 -6.36 -11.26
C HIS A 170 -9.47 -6.55 -11.24
N LEU A 171 -8.81 -6.48 -12.40
CA LEU A 171 -7.38 -6.76 -12.55
C LEU A 171 -6.62 -5.48 -12.83
N TYR A 172 -5.60 -5.24 -12.01
CA TYR A 172 -4.65 -4.13 -12.14
C TYR A 172 -3.25 -4.66 -12.34
N ILE A 173 -2.51 -4.04 -13.23
CA ILE A 173 -1.07 -4.23 -13.40
C ILE A 173 -0.38 -3.14 -12.61
N ILE A 174 0.62 -3.51 -11.83
CA ILE A 174 1.39 -2.60 -11.00
C ILE A 174 2.86 -2.70 -11.34
N ALA A 175 3.54 -1.57 -11.29
CA ALA A 175 4.98 -1.48 -11.43
C ALA A 175 5.49 -0.29 -10.60
N GLU A 176 6.65 -0.47 -9.95
CA GLU A 176 7.29 0.63 -9.23
C GLU A 176 8.80 0.49 -9.21
N VAL A 177 9.46 1.61 -8.98
CA VAL A 177 10.88 1.74 -8.67
C VAL A 177 11.03 2.58 -7.41
N PHE A 178 11.85 2.13 -6.48
CA PHE A 178 12.02 2.81 -5.19
C PHE A 178 13.42 2.59 -4.61
N GLY A 179 13.81 3.41 -3.67
CA GLY A 179 15.13 3.31 -3.06
C GLY A 179 15.45 4.42 -2.06
N LEU A 180 16.70 4.44 -1.67
CA LEU A 180 17.31 5.49 -0.86
C LEU A 180 18.07 6.47 -1.75
N ASP A 181 18.52 7.59 -1.16
CA ASP A 181 19.44 8.56 -1.79
C ASP A 181 20.81 7.96 -2.08
N THR A 182 21.11 6.84 -1.46
CA THR A 182 22.35 6.08 -1.65
C THR A 182 22.02 4.61 -1.93
N GLY A 183 22.95 3.93 -2.57
CA GLY A 183 22.74 2.54 -2.97
C GLY A 183 22.05 2.43 -4.33
N ARG A 184 21.50 1.27 -4.58
CA ARG A 184 20.88 0.91 -5.87
C ARG A 184 19.36 0.81 -5.67
N PRO A 185 18.57 1.34 -6.59
CA PRO A 185 17.13 1.24 -6.49
C PRO A 185 16.65 -0.19 -6.73
N PHE A 186 15.46 -0.46 -6.22
CA PHE A 186 14.72 -1.70 -6.44
C PHE A 186 13.63 -1.46 -7.49
N LEU A 187 13.33 -2.48 -8.24
CA LEU A 187 12.20 -2.55 -9.17
C LEU A 187 11.30 -3.69 -8.75
N GLN A 188 10.00 -3.46 -8.72
CA GLN A 188 9.04 -4.56 -8.65
C GLN A 188 7.88 -4.34 -9.61
N GLY A 189 7.27 -5.45 -10.01
CA GLY A 189 6.07 -5.45 -10.82
C GLY A 189 5.19 -6.64 -10.48
N GLY A 190 3.90 -6.52 -10.76
CA GLY A 190 2.97 -7.57 -10.43
C GLY A 190 1.53 -7.24 -10.80
N VAL A 191 0.63 -7.94 -10.15
CA VAL A 191 -0.80 -7.81 -10.39
C VAL A 191 -1.56 -7.74 -9.08
N ARG A 192 -2.69 -7.04 -9.11
CA ARG A 192 -3.69 -6.94 -8.07
C ARG A 192 -5.03 -7.37 -8.64
N TYR A 193 -5.77 -8.16 -7.88
CA TYR A 193 -7.09 -8.61 -8.28
C TYR A 193 -8.11 -8.40 -7.17
N TRP A 194 -9.18 -7.65 -7.46
CA TRP A 194 -10.31 -7.49 -6.55
C TRP A 194 -11.22 -8.72 -6.60
N LEU A 195 -11.22 -9.52 -5.53
CA LEU A 195 -12.17 -10.60 -5.32
C LEU A 195 -13.57 -10.04 -5.02
N ILE A 196 -13.62 -9.03 -4.16
CA ILE A 196 -14.81 -8.25 -3.84
C ILE A 196 -14.42 -6.77 -3.96
N PRO A 197 -14.89 -6.07 -5.01
CA PRO A 197 -14.53 -4.67 -5.22
C PRO A 197 -14.73 -3.80 -3.99
N GLY A 198 -13.73 -3.01 -3.62
CA GLY A 198 -13.72 -2.14 -2.46
C GLY A 198 -13.58 -2.84 -1.10
N HIS A 199 -13.54 -4.18 -1.05
CA HIS A 199 -13.49 -4.90 0.24
C HIS A 199 -12.39 -5.94 0.34
N LEU A 200 -12.18 -6.75 -0.70
CA LEU A 200 -11.22 -7.84 -0.64
C LEU A 200 -10.39 -7.93 -1.91
N GLN A 201 -9.10 -7.81 -1.74
CA GLN A 201 -8.12 -7.82 -2.80
C GLN A 201 -7.04 -8.86 -2.50
N VAL A 202 -6.53 -9.48 -3.54
CA VAL A 202 -5.29 -10.27 -3.51
C VAL A 202 -4.30 -9.69 -4.48
N ASP A 203 -3.02 -9.87 -4.20
CA ASP A 203 -1.95 -9.36 -5.04
C ASP A 203 -0.73 -10.31 -5.05
N THR A 204 0.08 -10.15 -6.06
CA THR A 204 1.40 -10.80 -6.14
C THR A 204 2.35 -9.91 -6.91
N THR A 205 3.59 -9.83 -6.43
CA THR A 205 4.68 -9.10 -7.10
C THR A 205 5.96 -9.91 -7.14
N VAL A 206 6.79 -9.60 -8.11
CA VAL A 206 8.18 -10.00 -8.16
C VAL A 206 9.04 -8.75 -8.18
N GLY A 207 10.14 -8.76 -7.47
CA GLY A 207 11.04 -7.62 -7.41
C GLY A 207 12.50 -8.03 -7.30
N SER A 208 13.36 -7.08 -7.63
CA SER A 208 14.81 -7.23 -7.49
C SER A 208 15.53 -5.89 -7.41
N ASN A 209 16.79 -5.94 -7.01
CA ASN A 209 17.69 -4.80 -7.13
C ASN A 209 18.04 -4.55 -8.61
N LEU A 210 17.90 -3.30 -9.10
CA LEU A 210 18.11 -2.94 -10.50
C LEU A 210 19.53 -3.19 -11.02
N ALA A 211 20.51 -3.19 -10.15
CA ALA A 211 21.90 -3.33 -10.58
C ALA A 211 22.46 -4.74 -10.39
N ASP A 212 21.77 -5.58 -9.66
CA ASP A 212 22.06 -6.99 -9.52
C ASP A 212 20.76 -7.80 -9.53
N MET A 213 20.23 -8.01 -10.71
CA MET A 213 18.99 -8.77 -10.91
C MET A 213 19.10 -10.25 -10.50
N HIS A 214 20.26 -10.69 -10.07
CA HIS A 214 20.49 -12.04 -9.54
C HIS A 214 20.76 -12.08 -8.04
N GLY A 215 20.96 -10.92 -7.37
CA GLY A 215 21.42 -10.86 -5.98
C GLY A 215 20.33 -10.73 -4.94
N GLU A 216 19.32 -9.92 -5.18
CA GLU A 216 18.24 -9.67 -4.22
C GLU A 216 16.89 -9.74 -4.96
N ARG A 217 16.30 -10.92 -4.97
CA ARG A 217 14.99 -11.14 -5.59
C ARG A 217 13.97 -11.61 -4.55
N TRP A 218 12.75 -11.23 -4.76
CA TRP A 218 11.64 -11.70 -3.96
C TRP A 218 10.39 -11.94 -4.80
N LEU A 219 9.54 -12.82 -4.29
CA LEU A 219 8.14 -12.95 -4.64
C LEU A 219 7.32 -12.48 -3.43
N SER A 220 6.32 -11.64 -3.63
CA SER A 220 5.33 -11.36 -2.59
C SER A 220 3.96 -11.88 -2.99
N ILE A 221 3.19 -12.31 -1.98
CA ILE A 221 1.78 -12.64 -2.10
C ILE A 221 1.08 -11.92 -0.97
N GLY A 222 0.05 -11.16 -1.28
CA GLY A 222 -0.63 -10.31 -0.32
C GLY A 222 -2.14 -10.38 -0.41
N LEU A 223 -2.74 -9.88 0.66
CA LEU A 223 -4.19 -9.73 0.81
C LEU A 223 -4.47 -8.41 1.50
N ARG A 224 -5.45 -7.68 1.02
CA ARG A 224 -6.02 -6.50 1.68
C ARG A 224 -7.51 -6.72 1.91
N PHE A 225 -7.94 -6.49 3.13
CA PHE A 225 -9.34 -6.50 3.53
C PHE A 225 -9.72 -5.11 4.06
N ILE A 226 -10.85 -4.57 3.59
CA ILE A 226 -11.38 -3.26 3.99
C ILE A 226 -12.78 -3.47 4.56
N THR A 227 -13.01 -2.96 5.77
CA THR A 227 -14.33 -3.02 6.40
C THR A 227 -15.25 -1.92 5.86
N PRO A 228 -16.57 -2.08 5.92
CA PRO A 228 -17.46 -0.92 5.98
C PRO A 228 -17.20 -0.11 7.26
N PRO A 229 -17.79 1.08 7.44
CA PRO A 229 -17.76 1.79 8.73
C PRO A 229 -18.22 0.89 9.87
N ILE A 230 -17.42 0.79 10.97
CA ILE A 230 -17.64 -0.15 12.08
C ILE A 230 -17.74 0.51 13.45
N PHE A 231 -17.56 1.84 13.55
CA PHE A 231 -17.71 2.60 14.81
C PHE A 231 -18.21 4.03 14.58
#